data_0893850a99969e892145312da994af1d
#
_entry.id   0893850a99969e892145312da994af1d
#
_cell.length_a   1.000
_cell.length_b   1.000
_cell.length_c   1.000
_cell.angle_alpha   90.00
_cell.angle_beta   90.00
_cell.angle_gamma   90.00
#
_symmetry.space_group_name_H-M   'P 1'
#
loop_
_entity.id
_entity.type
_entity.pdbx_description
1 polymer ?
#
loop_
_entity_poly.entity_id
_entity_poly.type
_entity_poly.pdbx_seq_one_letter_code
_entity_poly.pdbx_strand_id
1 'polypeptide(L)'
;MHKKEESDSDDEPIAKKNGKLPPSIKDIAMGDLSDDEDEPLGTKLAQKKANIEKAAAKGAKSARASDAKVKKATPKKAIKDESDDEPLSKPKKRQSNGAASSAKKANSVKKQPDSDSDAPIAKKAAKKGTPAVAKGKPAAMKKGAKFEKESSKDGADEEEEEEEFRWWDAPKNEDDSIKWTTLEHNGVIFPPPYEPLPKNVKLYYDGKPVVLHVEAEEVATFFGSMLHSTQNVENEVFQKNFFNDFKDVLKKTGGAKDLEGNKVDIKFFSKLDFTKIFEHYKALSDAKKARPAAEKKAEKAERDKVEAPFLFCKWDGRKEKVGNPRVEPPGLFRGRGEHPKTGTVKKRVLPEQITINIGKEATVPSPPPGHKWKAVQHDNKATWLAMWQENVNGNYKYIMLAANSAVKGQADFKKFEKARELKKHISRIRGDYTKELKSDVMADRQRATAMYLIDEFALRAGNEKDTDNEAETVGCCSLKFEHVVLQEPDTVIFDFLGKDSIRFYQEVKVERQVFKNLKMFKKPPKEAGDDIFDRLTVSCSF
;
A
#
# COMPACT_ATOMS: atom_id res chain seq x y z
N MET A 1 66.34 6.97 -28.37
CA MET A 1 65.23 7.88 -27.95
C MET A 1 63.93 7.29 -28.47
N HIS A 2 63.27 6.44 -27.68
CA HIS A 2 61.96 5.90 -27.99
C HIS A 2 60.98 6.43 -26.92
N LYS A 3 60.02 7.22 -27.33
CA LYS A 3 58.87 7.60 -26.53
C LYS A 3 57.89 6.45 -26.57
N LYS A 4 57.57 5.90 -25.42
CA LYS A 4 56.39 5.06 -25.19
C LYS A 4 55.19 5.94 -25.10
N GLU A 5 54.21 5.69 -25.92
CA GLU A 5 52.83 6.17 -25.74
C GLU A 5 52.13 5.20 -24.79
N GLU A 6 51.76 5.69 -23.64
CA GLU A 6 50.83 5.02 -22.71
C GLU A 6 49.41 5.39 -23.12
N SER A 7 48.64 4.38 -23.51
CA SER A 7 47.19 4.51 -23.73
C SER A 7 46.48 4.32 -22.40
N ASP A 8 46.02 5.42 -21.82
CA ASP A 8 45.09 5.40 -20.71
C ASP A 8 43.70 4.97 -21.21
N SER A 9 43.32 3.76 -20.85
CA SER A 9 41.93 3.32 -20.97
C SER A 9 41.19 3.68 -19.68
N ASP A 10 40.50 4.80 -19.71
CA ASP A 10 39.56 5.19 -18.65
C ASP A 10 38.31 4.30 -18.69
N ASP A 11 38.40 3.10 -18.16
CA ASP A 11 37.28 2.28 -17.74
C ASP A 11 36.97 2.57 -16.27
N GLU A 12 36.39 3.75 -15.98
CA GLU A 12 35.72 3.99 -14.72
C GLU A 12 34.34 3.33 -14.75
N PRO A 13 34.01 2.47 -13.76
CA PRO A 13 32.68 1.90 -13.66
C PRO A 13 31.68 3.00 -13.28
N ILE A 14 30.63 3.10 -14.07
CA ILE A 14 29.51 4.06 -14.01
C ILE A 14 28.72 4.04 -12.66
N ALA A 15 29.25 3.43 -11.62
CA ALA A 15 28.59 3.23 -10.33
C ALA A 15 28.80 4.33 -9.29
N LYS A 16 29.46 5.45 -9.60
CA LYS A 16 29.81 6.49 -8.61
C LYS A 16 29.38 7.91 -8.95
N LYS A 17 28.30 8.11 -9.68
CA LYS A 17 27.64 9.44 -9.74
C LYS A 17 26.22 9.30 -9.17
N ASN A 18 26.03 9.78 -7.97
CA ASN A 18 24.81 10.13 -7.23
C ASN A 18 23.49 10.10 -8.03
N GLY A 19 23.07 8.91 -8.49
CA GLY A 19 21.73 8.66 -8.96
C GLY A 19 21.12 7.60 -8.06
N LYS A 20 20.06 7.95 -7.32
CA LYS A 20 19.23 6.95 -6.66
C LYS A 20 18.91 5.87 -7.71
N LEU A 21 19.23 4.63 -7.42
CA LEU A 21 18.77 3.48 -8.19
C LEU A 21 17.22 3.57 -8.29
N PRO A 22 16.64 3.22 -9.45
CA PRO A 22 15.17 3.17 -9.55
C PRO A 22 14.62 2.25 -8.45
N PRO A 23 13.44 2.60 -7.89
CA PRO A 23 12.83 1.82 -6.81
C PRO A 23 12.66 0.37 -7.22
N SER A 24 12.83 -0.53 -6.25
CA SER A 24 12.67 -1.96 -6.50
C SER A 24 11.21 -2.27 -6.87
N ILE A 25 10.97 -3.37 -7.59
CA ILE A 25 9.63 -3.83 -7.97
C ILE A 25 8.68 -3.94 -6.74
N LYS A 26 9.24 -4.15 -5.53
CA LYS A 26 8.47 -4.16 -4.27
C LYS A 26 7.90 -2.79 -3.90
N ASP A 27 8.63 -1.71 -4.21
CA ASP A 27 8.19 -0.33 -3.93
C ASP A 27 7.15 0.12 -4.95
N ILE A 28 7.14 -0.49 -6.13
CA ILE A 28 6.23 -0.19 -7.25
C ILE A 28 4.88 -0.91 -7.08
N ALA A 29 4.87 -2.11 -6.49
CA ALA A 29 3.64 -2.90 -6.31
C ALA A 29 2.67 -2.33 -5.25
N MET A 30 3.08 -1.32 -4.48
CA MET A 30 2.27 -0.65 -3.46
C MET A 30 1.89 0.78 -3.85
N GLY A 31 2.02 1.13 -5.12
CA GLY A 31 1.47 2.36 -5.68
C GLY A 31 -0.06 2.27 -5.75
N ASP A 32 -0.66 2.95 -4.87
CA ASP A 32 -2.02 3.50 -4.83
C ASP A 32 -3.02 2.98 -5.87
N LEU A 33 -3.76 1.94 -5.51
CA LEU A 33 -5.01 1.52 -6.13
C LEU A 33 -6.22 2.19 -5.43
N SER A 34 -6.10 3.45 -5.04
CA SER A 34 -7.19 4.15 -4.39
C SER A 34 -7.56 5.44 -5.10
N ASP A 35 -8.09 5.34 -6.29
CA ASP A 35 -8.70 6.49 -6.95
C ASP A 35 -10.12 6.22 -7.44
N ASP A 36 -10.99 5.62 -6.62
CA ASP A 36 -12.44 5.65 -6.91
C ASP A 36 -13.35 5.49 -5.67
N GLU A 37 -12.92 5.84 -4.47
CA GLU A 37 -13.85 6.02 -3.35
C GLU A 37 -13.43 7.23 -2.50
N ASP A 38 -14.05 8.38 -2.77
CA ASP A 38 -13.98 9.62 -1.99
C ASP A 38 -14.65 9.50 -0.60
N GLU A 39 -14.38 8.45 0.16
CA GLU A 39 -14.67 8.44 1.58
C GLU A 39 -13.40 8.16 2.38
N PRO A 40 -13.03 9.05 3.30
CA PRO A 40 -11.87 8.83 4.17
C PRO A 40 -12.05 7.53 4.95
N LEU A 41 -11.05 6.66 4.96
CA LEU A 41 -11.00 5.42 5.76
C LEU A 41 -11.41 5.66 7.23
N GLY A 42 -11.18 6.87 7.75
CA GLY A 42 -11.62 7.31 9.07
C GLY A 42 -13.13 7.32 9.26
N THR A 43 -13.90 7.68 8.24
CA THR A 43 -15.38 7.74 8.31
C THR A 43 -15.98 6.33 8.29
N LYS A 44 -15.44 5.43 7.47
CA LYS A 44 -15.84 4.01 7.44
C LYS A 44 -15.48 3.30 8.76
N LEU A 45 -14.34 3.65 9.35
CA LEU A 45 -13.91 3.09 10.64
C LEU A 45 -14.77 3.64 11.78
N ALA A 46 -15.12 4.94 11.75
CA ALA A 46 -16.00 5.57 12.74
C ALA A 46 -17.43 5.03 12.64
N GLN A 47 -17.97 4.82 11.44
CA GLN A 47 -19.29 4.20 11.22
C GLN A 47 -19.29 2.73 11.65
N LYS A 48 -18.23 1.98 11.36
CA LYS A 48 -18.06 0.59 11.83
C LYS A 48 -17.98 0.53 13.36
N LYS A 49 -17.24 1.45 13.99
CA LYS A 49 -17.15 1.57 15.45
C LYS A 49 -18.49 1.92 16.09
N ALA A 50 -19.21 2.89 15.53
CA ALA A 50 -20.55 3.26 15.98
C ALA A 50 -21.59 2.13 15.81
N ASN A 51 -21.48 1.32 14.75
CA ASN A 51 -22.33 0.16 14.53
C ASN A 51 -22.01 -0.99 15.50
N ILE A 52 -20.74 -1.19 15.83
CA ILE A 52 -20.31 -2.16 16.86
C ILE A 52 -20.78 -1.72 18.24
N GLU A 53 -20.68 -0.44 18.60
CA GLU A 53 -21.18 0.10 19.86
C GLU A 53 -22.71 0.03 19.96
N LYS A 54 -23.44 0.28 18.86
CA LYS A 54 -24.90 0.10 18.80
C LYS A 54 -25.31 -1.37 18.93
N ALA A 55 -24.52 -2.29 18.36
CA ALA A 55 -24.76 -3.73 18.49
C ALA A 55 -24.47 -4.21 19.93
N ALA A 56 -23.39 -3.73 20.54
CA ALA A 56 -23.06 -4.02 21.95
C ALA A 56 -24.11 -3.43 22.93
N ALA A 57 -24.63 -2.22 22.67
CA ALA A 57 -25.68 -1.61 23.47
C ALA A 57 -27.03 -2.35 23.32
N LYS A 58 -27.35 -2.93 22.16
CA LYS A 58 -28.52 -3.80 21.98
C LYS A 58 -28.35 -5.15 22.69
N GLY A 59 -27.15 -5.73 22.67
CA GLY A 59 -26.84 -6.95 23.42
C GLY A 59 -26.95 -6.77 24.94
N ALA A 60 -26.47 -5.64 25.47
CA ALA A 60 -26.57 -5.30 26.89
C ALA A 60 -28.02 -5.01 27.36
N LYS A 61 -28.87 -4.52 26.47
CA LYS A 61 -30.32 -4.34 26.79
C LYS A 61 -31.07 -5.67 26.79
N SER A 62 -30.68 -6.62 25.94
CA SER A 62 -31.22 -7.97 25.91
C SER A 62 -30.83 -8.79 27.16
N ALA A 63 -29.57 -8.67 27.61
CA ALA A 63 -29.10 -9.33 28.82
C ALA A 63 -29.75 -8.78 30.12
N ARG A 64 -30.06 -7.49 30.17
CA ARG A 64 -30.79 -6.88 31.32
C ARG A 64 -32.29 -7.25 31.39
N ALA A 65 -32.90 -7.66 30.27
CA ALA A 65 -34.29 -8.09 30.23
C ALA A 65 -34.47 -9.56 30.67
N SER A 66 -33.45 -10.40 30.63
CA SER A 66 -33.48 -11.79 31.12
C SER A 66 -33.23 -11.91 32.63
N ASP A 67 -32.53 -10.95 33.26
CA ASP A 67 -32.25 -10.99 34.70
C ASP A 67 -33.37 -10.43 35.58
N ALA A 68 -34.42 -9.83 35.02
CA ALA A 68 -35.53 -9.21 35.76
C ALA A 68 -36.64 -10.19 36.12
N LYS A 69 -36.55 -11.49 35.76
CA LYS A 69 -37.64 -12.46 35.95
C LYS A 69 -37.42 -13.51 37.06
N VAL A 70 -36.29 -13.45 37.77
CA VAL A 70 -36.02 -14.43 38.85
C VAL A 70 -35.50 -13.71 40.10
N LYS A 71 -36.31 -12.89 40.77
CA LYS A 71 -36.12 -12.57 42.20
C LYS A 71 -37.42 -12.03 42.82
N LYS A 72 -38.20 -12.99 43.37
CA LYS A 72 -39.15 -12.70 44.41
C LYS A 72 -39.19 -13.90 45.37
N ALA A 73 -38.43 -13.80 46.46
CA ALA A 73 -38.73 -14.39 47.78
C ALA A 73 -37.62 -14.00 48.77
N THR A 74 -37.96 -13.22 49.72
CA THR A 74 -37.23 -12.80 50.93
C THR A 74 -37.60 -13.79 52.08
N PRO A 75 -37.12 -13.62 53.38
CA PRO A 75 -36.06 -12.79 53.97
C PRO A 75 -35.28 -13.41 55.18
N LYS A 76 -34.26 -12.61 55.72
CA LYS A 76 -33.78 -12.52 57.13
C LYS A 76 -32.77 -13.58 57.61
N LYS A 77 -31.64 -13.24 58.23
CA LYS A 77 -31.30 -12.39 59.36
C LYS A 77 -29.78 -12.36 59.58
N ALA A 78 -29.33 -11.28 60.15
CA ALA A 78 -28.08 -10.78 60.64
C ALA A 78 -27.18 -11.67 61.50
N ILE A 79 -25.90 -11.29 61.58
CA ILE A 79 -25.07 -10.98 62.75
C ILE A 79 -23.61 -11.37 62.45
N LYS A 80 -22.76 -10.39 62.39
CA LYS A 80 -21.56 -9.94 63.12
C LYS A 80 -20.38 -10.92 63.35
N ASP A 81 -19.26 -10.31 63.04
CA ASP A 81 -17.99 -10.08 63.71
C ASP A 81 -16.84 -11.11 63.62
N GLU A 82 -15.77 -10.51 63.22
CA GLU A 82 -14.40 -10.44 63.74
C GLU A 82 -13.43 -11.60 63.54
N SER A 83 -12.36 -11.17 62.95
CA SER A 83 -10.90 -11.23 63.32
C SER A 83 -10.14 -12.57 63.20
N ASP A 84 -9.02 -12.37 62.60
CA ASP A 84 -7.65 -12.76 62.97
C ASP A 84 -7.06 -14.14 62.59
N ASP A 85 -5.91 -13.96 61.98
CA ASP A 85 -4.64 -14.69 62.14
C ASP A 85 -4.33 -15.96 61.35
N GLU A 86 -3.26 -15.78 60.60
CA GLU A 86 -2.25 -16.72 60.09
C GLU A 86 -1.70 -17.69 61.19
N PRO A 87 -0.76 -18.63 60.95
CA PRO A 87 -0.20 -19.20 59.71
C PRO A 87 0.20 -20.70 59.79
N LEU A 88 0.93 -21.16 58.77
CA LEU A 88 1.94 -22.23 58.77
C LEU A 88 1.50 -23.71 58.58
N SER A 89 1.95 -24.33 57.50
CA SER A 89 3.09 -25.29 57.42
C SER A 89 2.93 -26.40 56.39
N LYS A 90 3.99 -26.60 55.61
CA LYS A 90 4.34 -27.80 54.81
C LYS A 90 4.68 -28.96 55.75
N PRO A 91 4.98 -30.22 55.30
CA PRO A 91 5.12 -30.85 53.99
C PRO A 91 4.80 -32.37 53.92
N LYS A 92 5.14 -33.01 52.77
CA LYS A 92 5.65 -34.40 52.56
C LYS A 92 4.82 -35.38 51.71
N LYS A 93 5.40 -35.65 50.54
CA LYS A 93 5.83 -36.90 49.89
C LYS A 93 5.02 -38.19 50.11
N ARG A 94 4.62 -38.89 49.00
CA ARG A 94 5.19 -40.19 48.55
C ARG A 94 4.40 -40.76 47.35
N GLN A 95 5.10 -41.06 46.28
CA GLN A 95 5.21 -42.28 45.46
C GLN A 95 4.06 -43.28 45.53
N SER A 96 3.47 -43.80 44.42
CA SER A 96 4.07 -44.77 43.49
C SER A 96 2.99 -45.38 42.56
N ASN A 97 3.40 -45.64 41.32
CA ASN A 97 3.06 -46.73 40.41
C ASN A 97 1.60 -47.10 40.05
N GLY A 98 1.41 -47.21 38.75
CA GLY A 98 0.53 -48.23 38.19
C GLY A 98 -0.17 -47.88 36.89
N ALA A 99 0.38 -48.34 35.86
CA ALA A 99 -0.07 -48.73 34.50
C ALA A 99 -1.54 -48.63 34.08
N ALA A 100 -1.65 -48.27 32.82
CA ALA A 100 -2.51 -48.84 31.76
C ALA A 100 -3.83 -48.13 31.38
N SER A 101 -3.80 -47.72 30.14
CA SER A 101 -4.80 -47.88 29.06
C SER A 101 -5.97 -46.92 28.94
N SER A 102 -5.91 -46.29 27.76
CA SER A 102 -6.99 -46.12 26.77
C SER A 102 -7.93 -44.92 26.85
N ALA A 103 -7.87 -44.22 25.73
CA ALA A 103 -8.95 -43.66 24.95
C ALA A 103 -9.43 -42.22 25.20
N LYS A 104 -9.00 -41.38 24.26
CA LYS A 104 -9.77 -40.36 23.50
C LYS A 104 -10.67 -39.37 24.26
N LYS A 105 -10.27 -38.11 24.20
CA LYS A 105 -11.06 -37.07 23.53
C LYS A 105 -10.26 -35.76 23.41
N ALA A 106 -10.11 -35.32 22.17
CA ALA A 106 -9.54 -34.04 21.79
C ALA A 106 -10.48 -32.89 22.16
N ASN A 107 -9.95 -31.85 22.76
CA ASN A 107 -10.59 -30.52 22.75
C ASN A 107 -9.64 -29.56 22.06
N SER A 108 -10.06 -29.16 20.87
CA SER A 108 -9.42 -28.15 20.03
C SER A 108 -9.63 -26.74 20.58
N VAL A 109 -8.55 -26.09 20.92
CA VAL A 109 -8.53 -24.63 21.13
C VAL A 109 -8.48 -23.98 19.77
N LYS A 110 -9.50 -23.22 19.43
CA LYS A 110 -9.57 -22.37 18.24
C LYS A 110 -8.58 -21.22 18.37
N LYS A 111 -7.54 -21.21 17.52
CA LYS A 111 -6.82 -20.01 17.13
C LYS A 111 -7.60 -19.32 16.02
N GLN A 112 -7.88 -18.05 16.17
CA GLN A 112 -8.33 -17.19 15.08
C GLN A 112 -7.15 -16.89 14.16
N PRO A 113 -7.34 -16.90 12.85
CA PRO A 113 -6.33 -16.45 11.91
C PRO A 113 -6.47 -14.95 11.64
N ASP A 114 -5.36 -14.28 11.65
CA ASP A 114 -5.20 -12.93 11.13
C ASP A 114 -5.46 -12.91 9.63
N SER A 115 -6.21 -11.89 9.23
CA SER A 115 -6.63 -11.65 7.86
C SER A 115 -5.52 -10.96 7.08
N ASP A 116 -4.89 -11.71 6.18
CA ASP A 116 -4.35 -11.13 4.96
C ASP A 116 -5.22 -11.66 3.81
N SER A 117 -6.03 -10.74 3.29
CA SER A 117 -6.99 -11.02 2.23
C SER A 117 -6.34 -10.86 0.87
N ASP A 118 -6.04 -11.99 0.26
CA ASP A 118 -6.00 -12.13 -1.18
C ASP A 118 -6.55 -13.53 -1.51
N ALA A 119 -7.87 -13.60 -1.71
CA ALA A 119 -8.50 -14.79 -2.25
C ALA A 119 -9.44 -14.42 -3.40
N PRO A 120 -9.35 -15.10 -4.54
CA PRO A 120 -10.24 -14.87 -5.67
C PRO A 120 -11.64 -15.42 -5.40
N ILE A 121 -12.63 -14.68 -5.86
CA ILE A 121 -14.06 -15.00 -5.75
C ILE A 121 -14.39 -16.22 -6.60
N ALA A 122 -14.62 -17.35 -5.96
CA ALA A 122 -15.19 -18.54 -6.62
C ALA A 122 -16.71 -18.57 -6.44
N LYS A 123 -17.41 -18.74 -7.55
CA LYS A 123 -18.88 -18.84 -7.65
C LYS A 123 -19.39 -20.06 -6.89
N LYS A 124 -20.38 -19.87 -6.02
CA LYS A 124 -21.14 -20.91 -5.35
C LYS A 124 -21.97 -21.74 -6.30
N ALA A 125 -21.73 -23.05 -6.37
CA ALA A 125 -22.68 -24.04 -6.87
C ALA A 125 -23.24 -24.84 -5.70
N ALA A 126 -24.56 -24.93 -5.62
CA ALA A 126 -25.28 -25.61 -4.57
C ALA A 126 -25.21 -27.12 -4.74
N LYS A 127 -24.86 -27.84 -3.66
CA LYS A 127 -24.97 -29.31 -3.58
C LYS A 127 -26.26 -29.70 -2.89
N LYS A 128 -27.01 -30.61 -3.52
CA LYS A 128 -27.95 -31.53 -2.85
C LYS A 128 -27.57 -32.98 -3.14
N GLY A 129 -27.49 -33.72 -2.11
CA GLY A 129 -27.44 -35.09 -1.68
C GLY A 129 -27.45 -36.25 -2.67
N THR A 130 -26.60 -37.17 -2.38
CA THR A 130 -26.57 -38.56 -2.85
C THR A 130 -27.66 -39.41 -2.20
N PRO A 131 -28.07 -40.59 -2.75
CA PRO A 131 -27.30 -41.81 -2.64
C PRO A 131 -27.34 -42.81 -3.83
N ALA A 132 -26.59 -43.83 -3.67
CA ALA A 132 -25.97 -44.82 -4.51
C ALA A 132 -26.85 -45.86 -5.26
N VAL A 133 -26.17 -46.48 -6.27
CA VAL A 133 -26.20 -47.89 -6.76
C VAL A 133 -27.24 -48.24 -7.88
N ALA A 134 -26.77 -48.56 -9.05
CA ALA A 134 -26.69 -49.87 -9.70
C ALA A 134 -26.71 -49.78 -11.26
N LYS A 135 -26.03 -50.71 -11.85
CA LYS A 135 -25.70 -51.05 -13.24
C LYS A 135 -26.86 -51.17 -14.21
N GLY A 136 -26.60 -50.84 -15.50
CA GLY A 136 -27.34 -51.42 -16.61
C GLY A 136 -27.25 -50.61 -17.90
N LYS A 137 -26.59 -51.13 -18.93
CA LYS A 137 -26.63 -50.72 -20.34
C LYS A 137 -27.70 -51.54 -21.08
N PRO A 138 -28.00 -51.29 -22.38
CA PRO A 138 -28.35 -50.11 -23.15
C PRO A 138 -29.68 -50.29 -23.92
N ALA A 139 -30.23 -49.25 -24.55
CA ALA A 139 -30.81 -49.28 -25.88
C ALA A 139 -31.66 -48.05 -26.25
N ALA A 140 -31.32 -47.46 -27.38
CA ALA A 140 -32.03 -47.02 -28.56
C ALA A 140 -33.38 -46.26 -28.50
N MET A 141 -33.34 -45.12 -29.23
CA MET A 141 -34.35 -44.51 -30.12
C MET A 141 -35.75 -44.12 -29.61
N LYS A 142 -36.11 -42.82 -29.73
CA LYS A 142 -36.99 -42.33 -30.81
C LYS A 142 -37.34 -40.83 -30.68
N LYS A 143 -37.35 -40.21 -31.81
CA LYS A 143 -37.84 -38.93 -32.33
C LYS A 143 -39.10 -38.34 -31.67
N GLY A 144 -39.13 -36.98 -31.66
CA GLY A 144 -40.37 -36.27 -32.02
C GLY A 144 -40.59 -34.96 -31.27
N ALA A 145 -40.53 -33.88 -32.01
CA ALA A 145 -41.48 -32.79 -32.24
C ALA A 145 -40.92 -31.38 -31.99
N LYS A 146 -40.86 -30.67 -33.09
CA LYS A 146 -40.66 -29.22 -33.27
C LYS A 146 -41.66 -28.41 -32.45
N PHE A 147 -41.19 -27.30 -31.88
CA PHE A 147 -41.98 -26.08 -31.78
C PHE A 147 -41.07 -24.90 -32.16
N GLU A 148 -41.38 -24.31 -33.28
CA GLU A 148 -40.78 -23.10 -33.80
C GLU A 148 -41.27 -21.91 -32.99
N LYS A 149 -40.34 -21.04 -32.59
CA LYS A 149 -40.66 -19.66 -32.27
C LYS A 149 -39.51 -18.79 -32.77
N GLU A 150 -39.85 -18.07 -33.83
CA GLU A 150 -39.05 -16.95 -34.35
C GLU A 150 -38.76 -15.95 -33.24
N SER A 151 -37.51 -15.54 -33.13
CA SER A 151 -37.15 -14.25 -32.62
C SER A 151 -35.84 -13.78 -33.26
N SER A 152 -35.95 -12.63 -33.84
CA SER A 152 -35.00 -11.70 -34.41
C SER A 152 -33.52 -11.89 -34.03
N LYS A 153 -32.71 -11.97 -35.08
CA LYS A 153 -31.28 -11.76 -35.09
C LYS A 153 -30.98 -10.32 -34.66
N ASP A 154 -30.22 -10.18 -33.58
CA ASP A 154 -29.34 -9.04 -33.36
C ASP A 154 -28.02 -9.56 -32.76
N GLY A 155 -26.96 -9.22 -33.46
CA GLY A 155 -25.56 -9.11 -33.06
C GLY A 155 -25.02 -10.19 -32.10
N ALA A 156 -24.61 -11.34 -32.63
CA ALA A 156 -23.69 -12.20 -31.91
C ALA A 156 -22.28 -11.53 -31.92
N ASP A 157 -21.91 -10.87 -30.82
CA ASP A 157 -20.52 -10.75 -30.47
C ASP A 157 -20.01 -12.18 -30.19
N GLU A 158 -19.23 -12.71 -31.12
CA GLU A 158 -18.41 -13.89 -30.87
C GLU A 158 -17.40 -13.50 -29.78
N GLU A 159 -17.75 -13.73 -28.51
CA GLU A 159 -16.76 -13.85 -27.46
C GLU A 159 -15.94 -15.10 -27.78
N GLU A 160 -14.84 -14.93 -28.53
CA GLU A 160 -13.76 -15.91 -28.57
C GLU A 160 -13.39 -16.17 -27.13
N GLU A 161 -13.70 -17.36 -26.60
CA GLU A 161 -13.14 -17.85 -25.34
C GLU A 161 -11.62 -17.92 -25.54
N GLU A 162 -10.90 -16.80 -25.23
CA GLU A 162 -9.44 -16.77 -25.19
C GLU A 162 -9.04 -17.82 -24.15
N GLU A 163 -8.51 -18.97 -24.57
CA GLU A 163 -7.95 -19.98 -23.68
C GLU A 163 -6.98 -19.29 -22.73
N GLU A 164 -7.21 -19.38 -21.40
CA GLU A 164 -6.33 -18.77 -20.40
C GLU A 164 -4.90 -19.29 -20.61
N PHE A 165 -4.00 -18.41 -21.00
CA PHE A 165 -2.59 -18.74 -21.19
C PHE A 165 -1.99 -19.29 -19.91
N ARG A 166 -1.59 -20.56 -19.94
CA ARG A 166 -0.92 -21.25 -18.83
C ARG A 166 0.56 -20.87 -18.79
N TRP A 167 0.88 -19.66 -18.29
CA TRP A 167 2.25 -19.15 -18.19
C TRP A 167 3.19 -20.08 -17.41
N TRP A 168 2.67 -20.93 -16.52
CA TRP A 168 3.44 -21.91 -15.75
C TRP A 168 3.88 -23.12 -16.54
N ASP A 169 3.22 -23.42 -17.66
CA ASP A 169 3.57 -24.49 -18.59
C ASP A 169 4.47 -23.99 -19.75
N ALA A 170 4.65 -22.68 -19.89
CA ALA A 170 5.46 -22.10 -20.94
C ALA A 170 6.94 -22.45 -20.77
N PRO A 171 7.69 -22.70 -21.87
CA PRO A 171 9.12 -22.93 -21.79
C PRO A 171 9.81 -21.74 -21.13
N LYS A 172 10.67 -22.02 -20.16
CA LYS A 172 11.46 -20.99 -19.48
C LYS A 172 12.51 -20.47 -20.44
N ASN A 173 12.57 -19.14 -20.60
CA ASN A 173 13.68 -18.53 -21.32
C ASN A 173 15.00 -18.87 -20.60
N GLU A 174 16.01 -19.29 -21.33
CA GLU A 174 17.35 -19.58 -20.80
C GLU A 174 17.99 -18.33 -20.20
N ASP A 175 17.71 -17.15 -20.76
CA ASP A 175 18.16 -15.85 -20.25
C ASP A 175 17.03 -15.11 -19.51
N ASP A 176 17.08 -15.18 -18.19
CA ASP A 176 16.15 -14.46 -17.30
C ASP A 176 16.26 -12.92 -17.40
N SER A 177 17.30 -12.39 -18.05
CA SER A 177 17.49 -10.94 -18.22
C SER A 177 16.51 -10.35 -19.23
N ILE A 178 16.14 -11.11 -20.28
CA ILE A 178 15.20 -10.68 -21.32
C ILE A 178 13.77 -10.96 -20.85
N LYS A 179 12.95 -9.90 -20.78
CA LYS A 179 11.57 -9.98 -20.31
C LYS A 179 10.55 -10.11 -21.44
N TRP A 180 10.89 -9.62 -22.63
CA TRP A 180 10.04 -9.68 -23.80
C TRP A 180 10.86 -9.56 -25.08
N THR A 181 10.33 -10.09 -26.16
CA THR A 181 10.90 -9.96 -27.52
C THR A 181 10.14 -8.93 -28.33
N THR A 182 8.82 -8.89 -28.19
CA THR A 182 7.95 -7.91 -28.83
C THR A 182 7.05 -7.25 -27.80
N LEU A 183 6.86 -5.92 -27.92
CA LEU A 183 6.02 -5.13 -27.04
C LEU A 183 5.31 -4.04 -27.83
N GLU A 184 3.97 -4.05 -27.79
CA GLU A 184 3.13 -3.03 -28.41
C GLU A 184 2.10 -2.52 -27.40
N HIS A 185 1.89 -1.20 -27.33
CA HIS A 185 0.86 -0.59 -26.51
C HIS A 185 0.51 0.82 -27.00
N ASN A 186 -0.61 1.37 -26.57
CA ASN A 186 -1.13 2.65 -27.05
C ASN A 186 -0.67 3.88 -26.23
N GLY A 187 0.29 3.71 -25.33
CA GLY A 187 0.81 4.80 -24.51
C GLY A 187 0.05 4.98 -23.20
N VAL A 188 -0.23 6.22 -22.84
CA VAL A 188 -0.74 6.62 -21.52
C VAL A 188 -1.92 7.57 -21.66
N ILE A 189 -2.76 7.64 -20.63
CA ILE A 189 -3.90 8.55 -20.54
C ILE A 189 -3.52 9.72 -19.65
N PHE A 190 -3.65 10.93 -20.18
CA PHE A 190 -3.42 12.15 -19.41
C PHE A 190 -4.68 12.62 -18.70
N PRO A 191 -4.55 13.26 -17.52
CA PRO A 191 -5.67 13.94 -16.88
C PRO A 191 -6.17 15.09 -17.77
N PRO A 192 -7.49 15.40 -17.74
CA PRO A 192 -8.05 16.49 -18.53
C PRO A 192 -7.40 17.83 -18.19
N PRO A 193 -7.43 18.80 -19.10
CA PRO A 193 -6.98 20.14 -18.80
C PRO A 193 -7.81 20.77 -17.68
N TYR A 194 -7.23 21.76 -16.99
CA TYR A 194 -7.96 22.49 -15.96
C TYR A 194 -9.05 23.37 -16.58
N GLU A 195 -10.25 23.31 -16.00
CA GLU A 195 -11.36 24.19 -16.35
C GLU A 195 -11.44 25.34 -15.33
N PRO A 196 -11.34 26.62 -15.79
CA PRO A 196 -11.37 27.76 -14.88
C PRO A 196 -12.67 27.83 -14.07
N LEU A 197 -12.57 28.34 -12.85
CA LEU A 197 -13.72 28.53 -11.97
C LEU A 197 -14.75 29.51 -12.57
N PRO A 198 -16.05 29.33 -12.27
CA PRO A 198 -17.07 30.31 -12.62
C PRO A 198 -16.73 31.71 -12.08
N LYS A 199 -17.12 32.76 -12.79
CA LYS A 199 -16.78 34.16 -12.47
C LYS A 199 -17.17 34.59 -11.05
N ASN A 200 -18.20 33.97 -10.48
CA ASN A 200 -18.70 34.24 -9.13
C ASN A 200 -17.95 33.47 -8.03
N VAL A 201 -17.10 32.52 -8.39
CA VAL A 201 -16.29 31.75 -7.45
C VAL A 201 -14.86 32.30 -7.47
N LYS A 202 -14.42 32.88 -6.37
CA LYS A 202 -13.09 33.50 -6.25
C LYS A 202 -12.42 33.08 -4.96
N LEU A 203 -11.08 33.12 -4.95
CA LEU A 203 -10.29 33.12 -3.75
C LEU A 203 -10.43 34.48 -3.06
N TYR A 204 -10.49 34.50 -1.73
CA TYR A 204 -10.51 35.73 -0.96
C TYR A 204 -9.19 35.91 -0.22
N TYR A 205 -8.72 37.15 -0.16
CA TYR A 205 -7.57 37.53 0.63
C TYR A 205 -7.91 38.78 1.45
N ASP A 206 -7.75 38.70 2.77
CA ASP A 206 -8.13 39.77 3.71
C ASP A 206 -9.58 40.26 3.51
N GLY A 207 -10.49 39.29 3.29
CA GLY A 207 -11.93 39.51 3.06
C GLY A 207 -12.30 40.05 1.67
N LYS A 208 -11.33 40.30 0.76
CA LYS A 208 -11.56 40.79 -0.60
C LYS A 208 -11.35 39.71 -1.64
N PRO A 209 -12.20 39.61 -2.68
CA PRO A 209 -12.01 38.66 -3.77
C PRO A 209 -10.78 39.01 -4.61
N VAL A 210 -10.01 38.00 -4.98
CA VAL A 210 -8.84 38.16 -5.86
C VAL A 210 -8.99 37.37 -7.15
N VAL A 211 -8.45 37.92 -8.23
CA VAL A 211 -8.39 37.29 -9.55
C VAL A 211 -7.00 36.74 -9.74
N LEU A 212 -6.93 35.46 -10.08
CA LEU A 212 -5.70 34.71 -10.29
C LEU A 212 -5.53 34.38 -11.78
N HIS A 213 -4.29 34.18 -12.18
CA HIS A 213 -3.99 33.52 -13.45
C HIS A 213 -4.45 32.06 -13.37
N VAL A 214 -4.81 31.43 -14.49
CA VAL A 214 -5.36 30.07 -14.59
C VAL A 214 -4.49 29.03 -13.86
N GLU A 215 -3.17 29.07 -14.01
CA GLU A 215 -2.25 28.18 -13.29
C GLU A 215 -2.30 28.36 -11.76
N ALA A 216 -2.40 29.61 -11.30
CA ALA A 216 -2.47 29.91 -9.87
C ALA A 216 -3.86 29.59 -9.30
N GLU A 217 -4.92 29.76 -10.10
CA GLU A 217 -6.28 29.36 -9.76
C GLU A 217 -6.37 27.85 -9.60
N GLU A 218 -5.82 27.06 -10.54
CA GLU A 218 -5.75 25.59 -10.43
C GLU A 218 -5.10 25.17 -9.11
N VAL A 219 -3.94 25.73 -8.75
CA VAL A 219 -3.25 25.42 -7.49
C VAL A 219 -4.09 25.80 -6.26
N ALA A 220 -4.78 26.95 -6.30
CA ALA A 220 -5.68 27.35 -5.22
C ALA A 220 -6.85 26.36 -5.04
N THR A 221 -7.37 25.80 -6.15
CA THR A 221 -8.45 24.79 -6.10
C THR A 221 -8.02 23.49 -5.44
N PHE A 222 -6.75 23.10 -5.54
CA PHE A 222 -6.26 21.89 -4.87
C PHE A 222 -6.42 21.99 -3.35
N PHE A 223 -6.10 23.14 -2.75
CA PHE A 223 -6.30 23.35 -1.33
C PHE A 223 -7.79 23.59 -1.00
N GLY A 224 -8.45 24.43 -1.77
CA GLY A 224 -9.85 24.80 -1.56
C GLY A 224 -10.80 23.60 -1.61
N SER A 225 -10.60 22.67 -2.54
CA SER A 225 -11.46 21.48 -2.68
C SER A 225 -11.39 20.52 -1.50
N MET A 226 -10.33 20.58 -0.65
CA MET A 226 -10.09 19.64 0.42
C MET A 226 -10.28 20.19 1.84
N LEU A 227 -10.97 21.32 2.02
CA LEU A 227 -11.21 21.90 3.36
C LEU A 227 -11.94 20.94 4.33
N HIS A 228 -12.65 19.94 3.82
CA HIS A 228 -13.27 18.89 4.62
C HIS A 228 -12.28 17.93 5.29
N SER A 229 -11.04 17.91 4.81
CA SER A 229 -9.98 17.04 5.31
C SER A 229 -9.15 17.76 6.38
N THR A 230 -9.73 17.94 7.57
CA THR A 230 -9.13 18.69 8.68
C THR A 230 -7.73 18.21 9.03
N GLN A 231 -7.52 16.90 9.03
CA GLN A 231 -6.20 16.29 9.28
C GLN A 231 -5.09 16.83 8.38
N ASN A 232 -5.41 17.18 7.12
CA ASN A 232 -4.42 17.74 6.19
C ASN A 232 -4.39 19.27 6.25
N VAL A 233 -5.58 19.92 6.20
CA VAL A 233 -5.64 21.38 6.09
C VAL A 233 -5.24 22.11 7.38
N GLU A 234 -5.34 21.47 8.55
CA GLU A 234 -4.91 22.01 9.85
C GLU A 234 -3.43 21.73 10.13
N ASN A 235 -2.77 20.85 9.36
CA ASN A 235 -1.37 20.54 9.53
C ASN A 235 -0.50 21.72 9.08
N GLU A 236 0.33 22.25 9.99
CA GLU A 236 1.19 23.42 9.73
C GLU A 236 2.21 23.18 8.62
N VAL A 237 2.78 21.97 8.55
CA VAL A 237 3.74 21.59 7.49
C VAL A 237 3.04 21.59 6.14
N PHE A 238 1.80 21.05 6.07
CA PHE A 238 0.98 21.04 4.87
C PHE A 238 0.66 22.44 4.39
N GLN A 239 0.22 23.32 5.28
CA GLN A 239 -0.07 24.72 4.96
C GLN A 239 1.18 25.46 4.48
N LYS A 240 2.30 25.29 5.17
CA LYS A 240 3.58 25.94 4.84
C LYS A 240 4.09 25.54 3.47
N ASN A 241 4.11 24.25 3.17
CA ASN A 241 4.58 23.73 1.90
C ASN A 241 3.68 24.19 0.74
N PHE A 242 2.36 24.03 0.90
CA PHE A 242 1.39 24.55 -0.07
C PHE A 242 1.58 26.05 -0.33
N PHE A 243 1.67 26.85 0.73
CA PHE A 243 1.74 28.30 0.58
C PHE A 243 3.05 28.76 -0.07
N ASN A 244 4.15 28.09 0.18
CA ASN A 244 5.42 28.36 -0.49
C ASN A 244 5.32 28.11 -1.99
N ASP A 245 4.82 26.93 -2.38
CA ASP A 245 4.63 26.59 -3.78
C ASP A 245 3.61 27.52 -4.47
N PHE A 246 2.52 27.85 -3.79
CA PHE A 246 1.52 28.79 -4.29
C PHE A 246 2.12 30.20 -4.54
N LYS A 247 2.94 30.72 -3.62
CA LYS A 247 3.66 31.98 -3.81
C LYS A 247 4.59 31.94 -5.01
N ASP A 248 5.26 30.82 -5.24
CA ASP A 248 6.15 30.68 -6.39
C ASP A 248 5.38 30.64 -7.72
N VAL A 249 4.22 29.99 -7.75
CA VAL A 249 3.31 30.05 -8.90
C VAL A 249 2.78 31.48 -9.11
N LEU A 250 2.38 32.19 -8.06
CA LEU A 250 1.95 33.58 -8.15
C LEU A 250 3.04 34.48 -8.72
N LYS A 251 4.30 34.35 -8.29
CA LYS A 251 5.44 35.10 -8.85
C LYS A 251 5.61 34.84 -10.34
N LYS A 252 5.54 33.55 -10.73
CA LYS A 252 5.68 33.12 -12.13
C LYS A 252 4.57 33.67 -13.03
N THR A 253 3.34 33.76 -12.52
CA THR A 253 2.13 34.10 -13.30
C THR A 253 1.70 35.55 -13.19
N GLY A 254 2.54 36.44 -12.62
CA GLY A 254 2.28 37.87 -12.53
C GLY A 254 1.50 38.34 -11.30
N GLY A 255 1.26 37.42 -10.33
CA GLY A 255 0.64 37.71 -9.03
C GLY A 255 -0.89 37.67 -9.05
N ALA A 256 -1.47 38.03 -7.91
CA ALA A 256 -2.91 38.20 -7.77
C ALA A 256 -3.32 39.63 -8.07
N LYS A 257 -4.55 39.82 -8.53
CA LYS A 257 -5.14 41.15 -8.80
C LYS A 257 -6.49 41.26 -8.06
N ASP A 258 -6.88 42.49 -7.72
CA ASP A 258 -8.25 42.76 -7.28
C ASP A 258 -9.22 42.81 -8.49
N LEU A 259 -10.49 43.09 -8.24
CA LEU A 259 -11.50 43.22 -9.30
C LEU A 259 -11.27 44.45 -10.21
N GLU A 260 -10.50 45.43 -9.75
CA GLU A 260 -10.15 46.64 -10.47
C GLU A 260 -8.86 46.48 -11.32
N GLY A 261 -8.16 45.32 -11.16
CA GLY A 261 -6.92 45.00 -11.86
C GLY A 261 -5.64 45.41 -11.12
N ASN A 262 -5.74 46.00 -9.93
CA ASN A 262 -4.59 46.36 -9.12
C ASN A 262 -3.92 45.12 -8.52
N LYS A 263 -2.59 45.17 -8.40
CA LYS A 263 -1.83 44.06 -7.86
C LYS A 263 -2.08 43.89 -6.35
N VAL A 264 -2.40 42.65 -5.93
CA VAL A 264 -2.57 42.26 -4.54
C VAL A 264 -1.39 41.40 -4.10
N ASP A 265 -0.70 41.81 -3.05
CA ASP A 265 0.46 41.07 -2.51
C ASP A 265 0.00 40.10 -1.42
N ILE A 266 -0.01 38.80 -1.73
CA ILE A 266 -0.42 37.74 -0.83
C ILE A 266 0.77 37.31 0.05
N LYS A 267 0.86 37.85 1.27
CA LYS A 267 1.98 37.64 2.20
C LYS A 267 1.71 36.55 3.25
N PHE A 268 0.47 36.42 3.70
CA PHE A 268 0.11 35.56 4.84
C PHE A 268 -0.91 34.54 4.44
N PHE A 269 -0.64 33.27 4.74
CA PHE A 269 -1.57 32.17 4.51
C PHE A 269 -2.87 32.35 5.30
N SER A 270 -2.79 32.79 6.56
CA SER A 270 -3.94 32.99 7.45
C SER A 270 -4.98 33.99 6.98
N LYS A 271 -4.65 34.83 5.96
CA LYS A 271 -5.59 35.77 5.34
C LYS A 271 -6.26 35.23 4.09
N LEU A 272 -5.91 33.99 3.66
CA LEU A 272 -6.54 33.33 2.53
C LEU A 272 -7.82 32.63 3.00
N ASP A 273 -8.90 32.85 2.25
CA ASP A 273 -10.17 32.15 2.46
C ASP A 273 -10.57 31.41 1.18
N PHE A 274 -10.63 30.09 1.30
CA PHE A 274 -10.96 29.16 0.22
C PHE A 274 -12.42 28.71 0.28
N THR A 275 -13.25 29.23 1.19
CA THR A 275 -14.60 28.74 1.45
C THR A 275 -15.47 28.72 0.19
N LYS A 276 -15.40 29.78 -0.65
CA LYS A 276 -16.20 29.82 -1.89
C LYS A 276 -15.77 28.76 -2.92
N ILE A 277 -14.49 28.46 -2.98
CA ILE A 277 -13.97 27.38 -3.81
C ILE A 277 -14.45 26.03 -3.28
N PHE A 278 -14.40 25.84 -1.96
CA PHE A 278 -14.89 24.61 -1.32
C PHE A 278 -16.39 24.40 -1.55
N GLU A 279 -17.22 25.44 -1.33
CA GLU A 279 -18.66 25.38 -1.56
C GLU A 279 -18.98 24.95 -3.00
N HIS A 280 -18.24 25.48 -3.98
CA HIS A 280 -18.40 25.13 -5.38
C HIS A 280 -18.10 23.63 -5.63
N TYR A 281 -16.93 23.13 -5.20
CA TYR A 281 -16.55 21.73 -5.40
C TYR A 281 -17.44 20.76 -4.61
N LYS A 282 -17.88 21.18 -3.42
CA LYS A 282 -18.87 20.43 -2.63
C LYS A 282 -20.20 20.31 -3.39
N ALA A 283 -20.70 21.41 -3.95
CA ALA A 283 -21.92 21.38 -4.76
C ALA A 283 -21.79 20.46 -5.98
N LEU A 284 -20.65 20.50 -6.69
CA LEU A 284 -20.36 19.60 -7.81
C LEU A 284 -20.33 18.13 -7.38
N SER A 285 -19.68 17.84 -6.25
CA SER A 285 -19.61 16.49 -5.69
C SER A 285 -20.99 15.97 -5.30
N ASP A 286 -21.80 16.81 -4.63
CA ASP A 286 -23.15 16.45 -4.22
C ASP A 286 -24.08 16.27 -5.42
N ALA A 287 -23.97 17.12 -6.45
CA ALA A 287 -24.68 16.94 -7.71
C ALA A 287 -24.28 15.62 -8.43
N LYS A 288 -22.98 15.29 -8.46
CA LYS A 288 -22.50 14.01 -9.02
C LYS A 288 -23.03 12.81 -8.22
N LYS A 289 -23.07 12.91 -6.88
CA LYS A 289 -23.66 11.87 -6.03
C LYS A 289 -25.17 11.71 -6.22
N ALA A 290 -25.88 12.79 -6.50
CA ALA A 290 -27.34 12.79 -6.70
C ALA A 290 -27.77 12.25 -8.06
N ARG A 291 -26.88 12.16 -9.05
CA ARG A 291 -27.22 11.64 -10.39
C ARG A 291 -27.79 10.23 -10.33
N PRO A 292 -28.79 9.89 -11.20
CA PRO A 292 -29.35 8.54 -11.31
C PRO A 292 -28.29 7.49 -11.66
N ALA A 293 -28.51 6.26 -11.19
CA ALA A 293 -27.61 5.14 -11.47
C ALA A 293 -27.43 4.86 -12.99
N ALA A 294 -28.48 5.09 -13.79
CA ALA A 294 -28.43 4.93 -15.24
C ALA A 294 -27.46 5.93 -15.90
N GLU A 295 -27.50 7.20 -15.48
CA GLU A 295 -26.60 8.25 -15.98
C GLU A 295 -25.14 7.96 -15.60
N LYS A 296 -24.88 7.57 -14.35
CA LYS A 296 -23.54 7.15 -13.90
C LYS A 296 -23.00 5.96 -14.69
N LYS A 297 -23.90 5.00 -15.03
CA LYS A 297 -23.52 3.83 -15.85
C LYS A 297 -23.20 4.24 -17.29
N ALA A 298 -23.96 5.17 -17.87
CA ALA A 298 -23.70 5.70 -19.20
C ALA A 298 -22.37 6.47 -19.27
N GLU A 299 -22.14 7.38 -18.32
CA GLU A 299 -20.87 8.12 -18.20
C GLU A 299 -19.66 7.17 -18.03
N LYS A 300 -19.83 6.14 -17.18
CA LYS A 300 -18.80 5.10 -17.02
C LYS A 300 -18.56 4.36 -18.32
N ALA A 301 -19.59 3.96 -19.04
CA ALA A 301 -19.46 3.24 -20.32
C ALA A 301 -18.76 4.09 -21.39
N GLU A 302 -19.01 5.40 -21.44
CA GLU A 302 -18.30 6.31 -22.34
C GLU A 302 -16.82 6.43 -21.97
N ARG A 303 -16.52 6.62 -20.69
CA ARG A 303 -15.14 6.65 -20.21
C ARG A 303 -14.43 5.33 -20.52
N ASP A 304 -15.06 4.19 -20.24
CA ASP A 304 -14.50 2.87 -20.48
C ASP A 304 -14.21 2.65 -21.99
N LYS A 305 -15.01 3.21 -22.90
CA LYS A 305 -14.74 3.19 -24.35
C LYS A 305 -13.48 3.98 -24.73
N VAL A 306 -13.30 5.17 -24.14
CA VAL A 306 -12.13 6.01 -24.40
C VAL A 306 -10.86 5.35 -23.84
N GLU A 307 -10.97 4.67 -22.72
CA GLU A 307 -9.84 4.04 -22.03
C GLU A 307 -9.50 2.66 -22.59
N ALA A 308 -10.46 1.97 -23.21
CA ALA A 308 -10.31 0.58 -23.71
C ALA A 308 -9.01 0.34 -24.52
N PRO A 309 -8.57 1.23 -25.43
CA PRO A 309 -7.33 1.04 -26.17
C PRO A 309 -6.06 1.00 -25.29
N PHE A 310 -6.09 1.62 -24.11
CA PHE A 310 -4.95 1.73 -23.21
C PHE A 310 -4.93 0.62 -22.14
N LEU A 311 -6.02 -0.13 -21.99
CA LEU A 311 -6.15 -1.14 -20.92
C LEU A 311 -5.36 -2.42 -21.23
N PHE A 312 -4.94 -2.61 -22.47
CA PHE A 312 -4.22 -3.80 -22.90
C PHE A 312 -2.99 -3.43 -23.73
N CYS A 313 -1.99 -4.30 -23.65
CA CYS A 313 -0.82 -4.28 -24.50
C CYS A 313 -0.64 -5.66 -25.15
N LYS A 314 0.15 -5.74 -26.20
CA LYS A 314 0.62 -7.00 -26.77
C LYS A 314 2.05 -7.26 -26.27
N TRP A 315 2.21 -8.32 -25.51
CA TRP A 315 3.47 -8.78 -24.92
C TRP A 315 3.82 -10.14 -25.51
N ASP A 316 4.84 -10.20 -26.33
CA ASP A 316 5.21 -11.40 -27.12
C ASP A 316 4.00 -11.97 -27.89
N GLY A 317 3.27 -11.09 -28.58
CA GLY A 317 2.06 -11.43 -29.35
C GLY A 317 0.80 -11.70 -28.52
N ARG A 318 0.89 -11.78 -27.17
CA ARG A 318 -0.23 -12.04 -26.28
C ARG A 318 -0.84 -10.74 -25.77
N LYS A 319 -2.14 -10.72 -25.57
CA LYS A 319 -2.87 -9.62 -24.96
C LYS A 319 -2.73 -9.67 -23.43
N GLU A 320 -2.00 -8.74 -22.89
CA GLU A 320 -1.79 -8.60 -21.46
C GLU A 320 -2.47 -7.33 -20.94
N LYS A 321 -3.06 -7.42 -19.75
CA LYS A 321 -3.71 -6.27 -19.13
C LYS A 321 -2.69 -5.30 -18.55
N VAL A 322 -2.86 -4.01 -18.87
CA VAL A 322 -2.12 -2.91 -18.24
C VAL A 322 -2.73 -2.62 -16.86
N GLY A 323 -1.90 -2.29 -15.88
CA GLY A 323 -2.36 -2.01 -14.51
C GLY A 323 -3.19 -0.72 -14.45
N ASN A 324 -2.52 0.41 -14.37
CA ASN A 324 -3.16 1.73 -14.47
C ASN A 324 -2.49 2.53 -15.58
N PRO A 325 -3.14 2.75 -16.73
CA PRO A 325 -2.56 3.48 -17.84
C PRO A 325 -2.60 5.01 -17.66
N ARG A 326 -3.19 5.51 -16.57
CA ARG A 326 -3.34 6.96 -16.34
C ARG A 326 -2.09 7.57 -15.73
N VAL A 327 -1.72 8.73 -16.24
CA VAL A 327 -0.71 9.59 -15.63
C VAL A 327 -1.31 10.23 -14.39
N GLU A 328 -0.53 10.37 -13.33
CA GLU A 328 -0.98 11.00 -12.07
C GLU A 328 -1.53 12.41 -12.31
N PRO A 329 -2.73 12.73 -11.78
CA PRO A 329 -3.28 14.07 -11.88
C PRO A 329 -2.47 15.05 -11.02
N PRO A 330 -2.48 16.35 -11.36
CA PRO A 330 -1.92 17.39 -10.50
C PRO A 330 -2.75 17.50 -9.21
N GLY A 331 -2.14 18.04 -8.16
CA GLY A 331 -2.80 18.16 -6.86
C GLY A 331 -1.82 18.49 -5.75
N LEU A 332 -2.20 18.22 -4.50
CA LEU A 332 -1.32 18.36 -3.35
C LEU A 332 -0.83 16.99 -2.89
N PHE A 333 0.45 16.90 -2.60
CA PHE A 333 1.05 15.68 -2.07
C PHE A 333 0.54 15.42 -0.65
N ARG A 334 -0.03 14.27 -0.43
CA ARG A 334 -0.48 13.79 0.88
C ARG A 334 0.48 12.68 1.33
N GLY A 335 1.46 13.04 2.13
CA GLY A 335 2.37 12.06 2.72
C GLY A 335 1.65 11.18 3.75
N ARG A 336 2.13 9.95 3.95
CA ARG A 336 1.70 9.10 5.07
C ARG A 336 2.49 9.49 6.31
N GLY A 337 1.83 9.53 7.48
CA GLY A 337 2.45 9.98 8.72
C GLY A 337 2.95 11.43 8.65
N GLU A 338 4.03 11.72 9.35
CA GLU A 338 4.64 13.06 9.42
C GLU A 338 5.63 13.29 8.27
N HIS A 339 5.15 13.19 7.03
CA HIS A 339 6.00 13.38 5.86
C HIS A 339 6.38 14.85 5.69
N PRO A 340 7.68 15.23 5.62
CA PRO A 340 8.12 16.62 5.61
C PRO A 340 7.67 17.42 4.38
N LYS A 341 7.38 16.75 3.26
CA LYS A 341 6.91 17.37 2.00
C LYS A 341 5.40 17.33 1.82
N THR A 342 4.63 16.93 2.85
CA THR A 342 3.17 16.96 2.76
C THR A 342 2.68 18.37 2.44
N GLY A 343 1.67 18.51 1.55
CA GLY A 343 1.18 19.82 1.08
C GLY A 343 1.91 20.39 -0.14
N THR A 344 3.04 19.84 -0.56
CA THR A 344 3.76 20.27 -1.77
C THR A 344 2.91 20.04 -3.02
N VAL A 345 2.95 20.97 -3.97
CA VAL A 345 2.20 20.87 -5.23
C VAL A 345 2.78 19.80 -6.14
N LYS A 346 1.97 18.79 -6.44
CA LYS A 346 2.22 17.82 -7.52
C LYS A 346 1.88 18.51 -8.84
N LYS A 347 2.91 18.82 -9.62
CA LYS A 347 2.76 19.50 -10.90
C LYS A 347 2.13 18.56 -11.94
N ARG A 348 1.37 19.13 -12.87
CA ARG A 348 0.86 18.39 -14.04
C ARG A 348 2.03 17.80 -14.83
N VAL A 349 1.97 16.50 -15.09
CA VAL A 349 2.97 15.79 -15.90
C VAL A 349 2.66 16.05 -17.38
N LEU A 350 3.64 16.55 -18.10
CA LEU A 350 3.55 16.82 -19.54
C LEU A 350 4.12 15.66 -20.35
N PRO A 351 3.68 15.46 -21.60
CA PRO A 351 4.23 14.42 -22.48
C PRO A 351 5.76 14.47 -22.62
N GLU A 352 6.36 15.66 -22.58
CA GLU A 352 7.81 15.90 -22.64
C GLU A 352 8.58 15.37 -21.43
N GLN A 353 7.88 14.91 -20.40
CA GLN A 353 8.46 14.30 -19.20
C GLN A 353 8.39 12.76 -19.23
N ILE A 354 7.62 12.19 -20.18
CA ILE A 354 7.34 10.77 -20.25
C ILE A 354 8.29 10.07 -21.23
N THR A 355 8.90 8.99 -20.76
CA THR A 355 9.66 8.05 -21.58
C THR A 355 8.80 6.82 -21.85
N ILE A 356 8.68 6.44 -23.11
CA ILE A 356 7.93 5.26 -23.58
C ILE A 356 8.90 4.10 -23.79
N ASN A 357 8.57 2.89 -23.33
CA ASN A 357 9.30 1.67 -23.61
C ASN A 357 8.44 0.76 -24.50
N ILE A 358 8.91 0.47 -25.70
CA ILE A 358 8.14 -0.24 -26.73
C ILE A 358 9.06 -1.08 -27.62
N GLY A 359 8.52 -2.06 -28.31
CA GLY A 359 9.28 -2.89 -29.25
C GLY A 359 9.85 -2.08 -30.42
N LYS A 360 10.99 -2.51 -30.98
CA LYS A 360 11.67 -1.78 -32.07
C LYS A 360 10.81 -1.70 -33.34
N GLU A 361 10.03 -2.73 -33.61
CA GLU A 361 9.20 -2.84 -34.81
C GLU A 361 7.76 -2.36 -34.57
N ALA A 362 7.43 -2.00 -33.32
CA ALA A 362 6.10 -1.56 -32.95
C ALA A 362 5.89 -0.08 -33.32
N THR A 363 4.67 0.26 -33.68
CA THR A 363 4.28 1.65 -33.91
C THR A 363 4.30 2.42 -32.60
N VAL A 364 5.12 3.46 -32.56
CA VAL A 364 5.21 4.34 -31.37
C VAL A 364 3.89 5.09 -31.19
N PRO A 365 3.25 5.05 -30.00
CA PRO A 365 2.01 5.78 -29.76
C PRO A 365 2.22 7.29 -29.93
N SER A 366 1.28 7.95 -30.60
CA SER A 366 1.34 9.40 -30.81
C SER A 366 1.08 10.14 -29.50
N PRO A 367 1.90 11.13 -29.13
CA PRO A 367 1.60 12.01 -28.02
C PRO A 367 0.37 12.90 -28.33
N PRO A 368 -0.22 13.57 -27.33
CA PRO A 368 -1.25 14.59 -27.58
C PRO A 368 -0.82 15.64 -28.61
N PRO A 369 -1.74 16.24 -29.36
CA PRO A 369 -1.42 17.24 -30.38
C PRO A 369 -0.57 18.40 -29.83
N GLY A 370 0.50 18.76 -30.55
CA GLY A 370 1.43 19.81 -30.16
C GLY A 370 2.52 19.41 -29.17
N HIS A 371 2.54 18.15 -28.75
CA HIS A 371 3.50 17.63 -27.78
C HIS A 371 4.42 16.55 -28.40
N LYS A 372 5.47 16.20 -27.67
CA LYS A 372 6.39 15.10 -28.00
C LYS A 372 6.75 14.31 -26.75
N TRP A 373 7.07 13.03 -26.90
CA TRP A 373 7.62 12.24 -25.80
C TRP A 373 9.02 12.71 -25.42
N LYS A 374 9.38 12.58 -24.13
CA LYS A 374 10.76 12.82 -23.66
C LYS A 374 11.75 11.93 -24.40
N ALA A 375 11.45 10.65 -24.47
CA ALA A 375 12.24 9.66 -25.16
C ALA A 375 11.39 8.42 -25.50
N VAL A 376 11.82 7.67 -26.49
CA VAL A 376 11.33 6.33 -26.79
C VAL A 376 12.50 5.37 -26.60
N GLN A 377 12.31 4.34 -25.80
CA GLN A 377 13.31 3.31 -25.49
C GLN A 377 12.83 1.95 -25.96
N HIS A 378 13.79 1.03 -26.13
CA HIS A 378 13.56 -0.35 -26.51
C HIS A 378 14.28 -1.29 -25.53
N ASP A 379 14.01 -1.08 -24.24
CA ASP A 379 14.63 -1.84 -23.15
C ASP A 379 13.81 -3.10 -22.85
N ASN A 380 14.23 -4.21 -23.46
CA ASN A 380 13.58 -5.51 -23.29
C ASN A 380 13.96 -6.24 -21.99
N LYS A 381 14.81 -5.64 -21.15
CA LYS A 381 15.13 -6.12 -19.80
C LYS A 381 14.20 -5.54 -18.76
N ALA A 382 13.48 -4.48 -19.09
CA ALA A 382 12.51 -3.82 -18.23
C ALA A 382 11.07 -4.29 -18.50
N THR A 383 10.22 -4.20 -17.48
CA THR A 383 8.79 -4.59 -17.56
C THR A 383 7.85 -3.41 -17.51
N TRP A 384 8.34 -2.18 -17.43
CA TRP A 384 7.53 -0.97 -17.49
C TRP A 384 7.22 -0.56 -18.93
N LEU A 385 6.07 0.06 -19.15
CA LEU A 385 5.58 0.54 -20.45
C LEU A 385 5.87 2.02 -20.67
N ALA A 386 5.71 2.81 -19.62
CA ALA A 386 6.00 4.24 -19.60
C ALA A 386 6.55 4.64 -18.24
N MET A 387 7.38 5.70 -18.20
CA MET A 387 7.90 6.23 -16.95
C MET A 387 8.05 7.75 -17.01
N TRP A 388 7.96 8.38 -15.85
CA TRP A 388 8.28 9.78 -15.63
C TRP A 388 8.87 9.99 -14.24
N GLN A 389 9.49 11.13 -14.02
CA GLN A 389 9.99 11.54 -12.72
C GLN A 389 9.04 12.58 -12.12
N GLU A 390 8.47 12.29 -10.95
CA GLU A 390 7.60 13.22 -10.24
C GLU A 390 8.42 14.34 -9.55
N ASN A 391 7.78 15.48 -9.28
CA ASN A 391 8.50 16.67 -8.82
C ASN A 391 8.70 16.78 -7.31
N VAL A 392 7.96 16.02 -6.48
CA VAL A 392 7.98 16.18 -5.01
C VAL A 392 9.25 15.57 -4.42
N ASN A 393 9.48 14.28 -4.68
CA ASN A 393 10.65 13.55 -4.19
C ASN A 393 11.64 13.20 -5.30
N GLY A 394 11.32 13.51 -6.56
CA GLY A 394 12.12 13.11 -7.71
C GLY A 394 12.08 11.61 -7.98
N ASN A 395 11.08 10.90 -7.46
CA ASN A 395 10.92 9.47 -7.66
C ASN A 395 10.41 9.17 -9.08
N TYR A 396 10.87 8.05 -9.65
CA TYR A 396 10.34 7.56 -10.90
C TYR A 396 9.00 6.87 -10.67
N LYS A 397 8.02 7.23 -11.49
CA LYS A 397 6.71 6.58 -11.58
C LYS A 397 6.64 5.78 -12.86
N TYR A 398 5.98 4.63 -12.80
CA TYR A 398 5.94 3.68 -13.89
C TYR A 398 4.51 3.22 -14.17
N ILE A 399 4.20 3.01 -15.46
CA ILE A 399 3.05 2.22 -15.87
C ILE A 399 3.52 0.80 -16.11
N MET A 400 2.92 -0.14 -15.38
CA MET A 400 3.26 -1.57 -15.35
C MET A 400 2.08 -2.40 -15.80
N LEU A 401 2.31 -3.68 -16.06
CA LEU A 401 1.26 -4.66 -16.28
C LEU A 401 0.43 -4.89 -15.00
N ALA A 402 -0.81 -5.32 -15.17
CA ALA A 402 -1.70 -5.62 -14.05
C ALA A 402 -1.20 -6.79 -13.19
N ALA A 403 -1.67 -6.84 -11.94
CA ALA A 403 -1.26 -7.87 -10.99
C ALA A 403 -1.58 -9.31 -11.45
N ASN A 404 -2.62 -9.47 -12.28
CA ASN A 404 -3.03 -10.75 -12.86
C ASN A 404 -2.37 -11.07 -14.22
N SER A 405 -1.40 -10.28 -14.67
CA SER A 405 -0.65 -10.57 -15.91
C SER A 405 0.25 -11.79 -15.76
N ALA A 406 0.53 -12.48 -16.88
CA ALA A 406 1.44 -13.63 -16.92
C ALA A 406 2.85 -13.29 -16.42
N VAL A 407 3.35 -12.11 -16.76
CA VAL A 407 4.68 -11.62 -16.32
C VAL A 407 4.74 -11.47 -14.80
N LYS A 408 3.68 -10.92 -14.19
CA LYS A 408 3.58 -10.80 -12.74
C LYS A 408 3.46 -12.18 -12.07
N GLY A 409 2.65 -13.07 -12.66
CA GLY A 409 2.53 -14.46 -12.21
C GLY A 409 3.87 -15.19 -12.19
N GLN A 410 4.67 -15.08 -13.25
CA GLN A 410 6.03 -15.66 -13.32
C GLN A 410 6.95 -15.10 -12.23
N ALA A 411 6.91 -13.78 -11.99
CA ALA A 411 7.71 -13.15 -10.95
C ALA A 411 7.31 -13.64 -9.54
N ASP A 412 6.00 -13.79 -9.29
CA ASP A 412 5.49 -14.31 -8.02
C ASP A 412 5.84 -15.79 -7.85
N PHE A 413 5.74 -16.59 -8.90
CA PHE A 413 6.19 -17.99 -8.89
C PHE A 413 7.67 -18.11 -8.48
N LYS A 414 8.57 -17.36 -9.12
CA LYS A 414 9.99 -17.33 -8.76
C LYS A 414 10.23 -16.93 -7.30
N LYS A 415 9.47 -15.95 -6.80
CA LYS A 415 9.53 -15.52 -5.41
C LYS A 415 9.15 -16.65 -4.45
N PHE A 416 8.07 -17.39 -4.75
CA PHE A 416 7.65 -18.52 -3.92
C PHE A 416 8.60 -19.72 -4.02
N GLU A 417 9.18 -20.00 -5.19
CA GLU A 417 10.22 -21.03 -5.31
C GLU A 417 11.45 -20.68 -4.46
N LYS A 418 11.87 -19.40 -4.47
CA LYS A 418 12.96 -18.94 -3.61
C LYS A 418 12.64 -19.12 -2.12
N ALA A 419 11.38 -18.90 -1.72
CA ALA A 419 10.93 -19.14 -0.35
C ALA A 419 10.94 -20.64 0.00
N ARG A 420 10.56 -21.52 -0.95
CA ARG A 420 10.65 -22.97 -0.76
C ARG A 420 12.10 -23.44 -0.60
N GLU A 421 13.03 -22.83 -1.36
CA GLU A 421 14.45 -23.09 -1.23
C GLU A 421 14.98 -22.66 0.15
N LEU A 422 14.61 -21.45 0.60
CA LEU A 422 14.97 -20.95 1.93
C LEU A 422 14.51 -21.90 3.03
N LYS A 423 13.32 -22.52 2.90
CA LYS A 423 12.79 -23.48 3.87
C LYS A 423 13.75 -24.66 4.11
N LYS A 424 14.51 -25.08 3.10
CA LYS A 424 15.50 -26.16 3.25
C LYS A 424 16.69 -25.76 4.14
N HIS A 425 17.00 -24.47 4.22
CA HIS A 425 18.16 -23.94 4.92
C HIS A 425 17.83 -23.31 6.28
N ILE A 426 16.54 -23.11 6.62
CA ILE A 426 16.14 -22.36 7.81
C ILE A 426 16.69 -22.94 9.10
N SER A 427 16.74 -24.27 9.25
CA SER A 427 17.28 -24.92 10.45
C SER A 427 18.77 -24.62 10.65
N ARG A 428 19.55 -24.58 9.54
CA ARG A 428 20.96 -24.19 9.58
C ARG A 428 21.10 -22.72 9.97
N ILE A 429 20.35 -21.83 9.32
CA ILE A 429 20.36 -20.38 9.59
C ILE A 429 20.06 -20.11 11.06
N ARG A 430 19.02 -20.77 11.62
CA ARG A 430 18.68 -20.68 13.03
C ARG A 430 19.79 -21.15 13.95
N GLY A 431 20.46 -22.27 13.60
CA GLY A 431 21.62 -22.78 14.33
C GLY A 431 22.81 -21.82 14.29
N ASP A 432 23.05 -21.16 13.18
CA ASP A 432 24.17 -20.26 12.99
C ASP A 432 23.94 -18.96 13.77
N TYR A 433 22.80 -18.26 13.62
CA TYR A 433 22.56 -17.05 14.40
C TYR A 433 22.44 -17.31 15.90
N THR A 434 21.94 -18.49 16.34
CA THR A 434 21.89 -18.83 17.75
C THR A 434 23.28 -18.93 18.37
N LYS A 435 24.29 -19.43 17.61
CA LYS A 435 25.70 -19.41 18.04
C LYS A 435 26.23 -17.98 18.09
N GLU A 436 25.98 -17.21 17.01
CA GLU A 436 26.47 -15.83 16.88
C GLU A 436 25.85 -14.87 17.91
N LEU A 437 24.68 -15.16 18.50
CA LEU A 437 24.13 -14.42 19.63
C LEU A 437 25.13 -14.28 20.81
N LYS A 438 26.10 -15.18 20.92
CA LYS A 438 27.13 -15.18 21.95
C LYS A 438 28.50 -14.75 21.43
N SER A 439 28.63 -14.34 20.16
CA SER A 439 29.89 -13.92 19.55
C SER A 439 30.53 -12.78 20.35
N ASP A 440 31.86 -12.79 20.45
CA ASP A 440 32.62 -11.67 21.04
C ASP A 440 32.68 -10.45 20.12
N VAL A 441 32.48 -10.68 18.79
CA VAL A 441 32.40 -9.61 17.81
C VAL A 441 31.01 -8.95 17.87
N MET A 442 30.99 -7.66 18.17
CA MET A 442 29.74 -6.91 18.36
C MET A 442 28.86 -6.89 17.09
N ALA A 443 29.45 -6.75 15.92
CA ALA A 443 28.72 -6.75 14.64
C ALA A 443 27.98 -8.07 14.40
N ASP A 444 28.65 -9.21 14.67
CA ASP A 444 28.02 -10.55 14.53
C ASP A 444 26.89 -10.73 15.53
N ARG A 445 27.10 -10.29 16.78
CA ARG A 445 26.08 -10.35 17.82
C ARG A 445 24.86 -9.50 17.50
N GLN A 446 25.07 -8.30 16.94
CA GLN A 446 23.97 -7.45 16.48
C GLN A 446 23.22 -8.08 15.28
N ARG A 447 23.97 -8.60 14.29
CA ARG A 447 23.39 -9.31 13.15
C ARG A 447 22.54 -10.50 13.59
N ALA A 448 23.07 -11.35 14.45
CA ALA A 448 22.36 -12.50 14.98
C ALA A 448 21.08 -12.10 15.75
N THR A 449 21.15 -11.03 16.55
CA THR A 449 19.99 -10.51 17.28
C THR A 449 18.94 -9.96 16.32
N ALA A 450 19.33 -9.21 15.28
CA ALA A 450 18.42 -8.71 14.27
C ALA A 450 17.77 -9.85 13.46
N MET A 451 18.56 -10.88 13.09
CA MET A 451 18.02 -12.08 12.40
C MET A 451 16.99 -12.82 13.26
N TYR A 452 17.25 -12.99 14.55
CA TYR A 452 16.29 -13.57 15.49
C TYR A 452 14.98 -12.75 15.52
N LEU A 453 15.06 -11.43 15.61
CA LEU A 453 13.87 -10.57 15.64
C LEU A 453 13.08 -10.62 14.33
N ILE A 454 13.76 -10.73 13.18
CA ILE A 454 13.12 -10.87 11.87
C ILE A 454 12.43 -12.23 11.73
N ASP A 455 13.11 -13.30 12.15
CA ASP A 455 12.59 -14.69 12.04
C ASP A 455 11.40 -14.92 12.99
N GLU A 456 11.53 -14.48 14.24
CA GLU A 456 10.54 -14.79 15.28
C GLU A 456 9.31 -13.86 15.24
N PHE A 457 9.51 -12.57 14.95
CA PHE A 457 8.44 -11.56 14.97
C PHE A 457 8.08 -11.02 13.59
N ALA A 458 8.61 -11.59 12.52
CA ALA A 458 8.35 -11.18 11.13
C ALA A 458 8.61 -9.69 10.89
N LEU A 459 9.60 -9.10 11.59
CA LEU A 459 9.96 -7.71 11.38
C LEU A 459 10.59 -7.54 9.99
N ARG A 460 10.34 -6.39 9.37
CA ARG A 460 11.06 -5.99 8.14
C ARG A 460 12.47 -5.57 8.50
N ALA A 461 13.44 -5.87 7.64
CA ALA A 461 14.84 -5.48 7.87
C ALA A 461 15.00 -3.98 8.14
N GLY A 462 14.37 -3.12 7.32
CA GLY A 462 14.48 -1.67 7.44
C GLY A 462 15.72 -1.13 6.71
N ASN A 463 15.57 0.08 6.17
CA ASN A 463 16.65 0.84 5.55
C ASN A 463 16.77 2.17 6.29
N GLU A 464 17.94 2.78 6.26
CA GLU A 464 18.13 4.16 6.66
C GLU A 464 17.21 5.07 5.85
N LYS A 465 16.68 6.09 6.48
CA LYS A 465 15.74 7.05 5.90
C LYS A 465 16.37 8.45 5.88
N ASP A 466 16.14 9.14 4.80
CA ASP A 466 16.41 10.56 4.69
C ASP A 466 15.18 11.32 5.25
N THR A 467 15.24 11.68 6.51
CA THR A 467 14.13 12.34 7.22
C THR A 467 13.80 13.72 6.69
N ASP A 468 14.69 14.35 5.92
CA ASP A 468 14.41 15.62 5.25
C ASP A 468 13.48 15.44 4.03
N ASN A 469 13.46 14.24 3.47
CA ASN A 469 12.72 13.93 2.25
C ASN A 469 11.65 12.85 2.41
N GLU A 470 11.70 12.05 3.46
CA GLU A 470 10.78 10.92 3.69
C GLU A 470 10.26 10.90 5.14
N ALA A 471 9.07 10.33 5.35
CA ALA A 471 8.57 10.12 6.71
C ALA A 471 9.48 9.18 7.50
N GLU A 472 9.71 9.49 8.75
CA GLU A 472 10.49 8.64 9.65
C GLU A 472 9.72 7.34 9.92
N THR A 473 10.21 6.26 9.33
CA THR A 473 9.68 4.91 9.53
C THR A 473 10.84 3.94 9.63
N VAL A 474 10.75 3.00 10.56
CA VAL A 474 11.85 2.10 10.89
C VAL A 474 11.51 0.64 10.59
N GLY A 475 12.57 -0.16 10.46
CA GLY A 475 12.52 -1.61 10.49
C GLY A 475 13.49 -2.14 11.54
N CYS A 476 13.75 -3.45 11.56
CA CYS A 476 14.57 -4.08 12.59
C CYS A 476 15.97 -3.46 12.70
N CYS A 477 16.67 -3.28 11.57
CA CYS A 477 18.06 -2.79 11.58
C CYS A 477 18.18 -1.27 11.86
N SER A 478 17.10 -0.52 11.71
CA SER A 478 17.02 0.91 11.99
C SER A 478 16.20 1.24 13.24
N LEU A 479 16.04 0.28 14.16
CA LEU A 479 15.40 0.51 15.46
C LEU A 479 16.25 1.44 16.32
N LYS A 480 15.63 2.51 16.82
CA LYS A 480 16.26 3.45 17.72
C LYS A 480 16.06 3.08 19.18
N PHE A 481 16.81 3.71 20.05
CA PHE A 481 16.80 3.47 21.50
C PHE A 481 15.40 3.53 22.11
N GLU A 482 14.61 4.54 21.77
CA GLU A 482 13.25 4.75 22.28
C GLU A 482 12.23 3.71 21.79
N HIS A 483 12.49 3.05 20.66
CA HIS A 483 11.57 2.08 20.07
C HIS A 483 11.51 0.73 20.80
N VAL A 484 12.43 0.50 21.74
CA VAL A 484 12.56 -0.78 22.44
C VAL A 484 12.64 -0.55 23.94
N VAL A 485 11.64 -1.00 24.67
CA VAL A 485 11.63 -0.97 26.13
C VAL A 485 11.86 -2.39 26.66
N LEU A 486 12.78 -2.51 27.63
CA LEU A 486 13.16 -3.80 28.21
C LEU A 486 12.54 -3.93 29.60
N GLN A 487 11.80 -5.01 29.83
CA GLN A 487 11.22 -5.39 31.12
C GLN A 487 11.81 -6.73 31.56
N GLU A 488 12.44 -6.73 32.73
CA GLU A 488 12.99 -7.95 33.33
C GLU A 488 11.86 -8.97 33.61
N PRO A 489 12.08 -10.29 33.42
CA PRO A 489 13.40 -10.89 33.14
C PRO A 489 13.71 -11.10 31.66
N ASP A 490 12.72 -11.06 30.75
CA ASP A 490 12.87 -11.48 29.35
C ASP A 490 11.83 -10.85 28.39
N THR A 491 11.14 -9.80 28.82
CA THR A 491 10.09 -9.15 28.03
C THR A 491 10.63 -7.90 27.32
N VAL A 492 10.29 -7.77 26.05
CA VAL A 492 10.63 -6.63 25.19
C VAL A 492 9.35 -6.02 24.66
N ILE A 493 9.23 -4.70 24.81
CA ILE A 493 8.14 -3.94 24.21
C ILE A 493 8.70 -3.18 23.00
N PHE A 494 8.12 -3.44 21.84
CA PHE A 494 8.39 -2.69 20.63
C PHE A 494 7.28 -1.67 20.41
N ASP A 495 7.65 -0.40 20.19
CA ASP A 495 6.74 0.69 19.86
C ASP A 495 7.39 1.62 18.83
N PHE A 496 7.03 1.48 17.58
CA PHE A 496 7.60 2.26 16.49
C PHE A 496 6.65 2.38 15.30
N LEU A 497 6.93 3.34 14.41
CA LEU A 497 6.23 3.47 13.14
C LEU A 497 6.95 2.66 12.07
N GLY A 498 6.29 1.63 11.56
CA GLY A 498 6.77 0.81 10.46
C GLY A 498 6.38 1.36 9.08
N LYS A 499 6.46 0.52 8.05
CA LYS A 499 6.08 0.89 6.68
C LYS A 499 4.68 1.51 6.64
N ASP A 500 4.54 2.57 5.86
CA ASP A 500 3.30 3.35 5.70
C ASP A 500 2.88 4.11 6.97
N SER A 501 3.83 4.35 7.90
CA SER A 501 3.62 4.96 9.21
C SER A 501 2.59 4.22 10.08
N ILE A 502 2.46 2.90 9.86
CA ILE A 502 1.62 2.04 10.69
C ILE A 502 2.38 1.75 11.98
N ARG A 503 1.78 2.08 13.13
CA ARG A 503 2.36 1.80 14.44
C ARG A 503 2.42 0.30 14.68
N PHE A 504 3.62 -0.18 15.01
CA PHE A 504 3.88 -1.53 15.48
C PHE A 504 4.07 -1.46 17.00
N TYR A 505 3.10 -2.01 17.73
CA TYR A 505 3.17 -2.10 19.19
C TYR A 505 2.98 -3.55 19.60
N GLN A 506 4.02 -4.15 20.20
CA GLN A 506 3.95 -5.52 20.71
C GLN A 506 4.79 -5.68 21.97
N GLU A 507 4.24 -6.39 22.93
CA GLU A 507 4.92 -6.88 24.12
C GLU A 507 5.20 -8.38 23.94
N VAL A 508 6.47 -8.75 23.85
CA VAL A 508 6.90 -10.10 23.52
C VAL A 508 7.97 -10.62 24.46
N LYS A 509 7.95 -11.91 24.72
CA LYS A 509 9.03 -12.60 25.41
C LYS A 509 10.08 -13.06 24.41
N VAL A 510 11.34 -12.78 24.75
CA VAL A 510 12.49 -13.16 23.92
C VAL A 510 13.39 -14.14 24.65
N GLU A 511 14.30 -14.80 23.93
CA GLU A 511 15.33 -15.61 24.56
C GLU A 511 16.21 -14.75 25.49
N ARG A 512 16.61 -15.32 26.63
CA ARG A 512 17.44 -14.61 27.62
C ARG A 512 18.73 -14.02 27.05
N GLN A 513 19.33 -14.68 26.04
CA GLN A 513 20.53 -14.17 25.40
C GLN A 513 20.22 -12.94 24.54
N VAL A 514 19.10 -12.95 23.82
CA VAL A 514 18.60 -11.82 23.03
C VAL A 514 18.30 -10.63 23.96
N PHE A 515 17.62 -10.85 25.07
CA PHE A 515 17.37 -9.82 26.07
C PHE A 515 18.66 -9.20 26.61
N LYS A 516 19.66 -10.04 26.96
CA LYS A 516 20.99 -9.57 27.38
C LYS A 516 21.69 -8.72 26.31
N ASN A 517 21.57 -9.15 25.04
CA ASN A 517 22.16 -8.44 23.93
C ASN A 517 21.50 -7.07 23.75
N LEU A 518 20.17 -7.00 23.71
CA LEU A 518 19.44 -5.74 23.61
C LEU A 518 19.78 -4.80 24.79
N LYS A 519 19.87 -5.34 26.01
CA LYS A 519 20.32 -4.56 27.19
C LYS A 519 21.74 -4.03 27.02
N MET A 520 22.64 -4.81 26.40
CA MET A 520 24.01 -4.39 26.10
C MET A 520 24.03 -3.32 25.01
N PHE A 521 23.23 -3.45 23.95
CA PHE A 521 23.19 -2.49 22.85
C PHE A 521 22.60 -1.14 23.27
N LYS A 522 21.82 -1.11 24.35
CA LYS A 522 21.22 0.10 24.95
C LYS A 522 22.03 0.68 26.10
N LYS A 523 23.28 0.26 26.33
CA LYS A 523 24.12 0.82 27.41
C LYS A 523 24.59 2.23 27.10
N PRO A 524 24.76 3.07 28.12
CA PRO A 524 25.42 4.35 27.94
C PRO A 524 26.75 4.24 27.17
N PRO A 525 27.06 5.20 26.28
CA PRO A 525 26.49 6.55 26.18
C PRO A 525 25.22 6.66 25.29
N LYS A 526 24.65 5.55 24.81
CA LYS A 526 23.44 5.60 23.92
C LYS A 526 22.22 6.19 24.63
N GLU A 527 21.52 7.08 23.93
CA GLU A 527 20.32 7.77 24.37
C GLU A 527 19.23 7.77 23.28
N ALA A 528 18.10 8.44 23.51
CA ALA A 528 17.03 8.57 22.53
C ALA A 528 17.54 9.21 21.23
N GLY A 529 17.14 8.62 20.10
CA GLY A 529 17.61 8.98 18.77
C GLY A 529 18.73 8.08 18.24
N ASP A 530 19.48 7.38 19.11
CA ASP A 530 20.57 6.50 18.69
C ASP A 530 20.05 5.15 18.18
N ASP A 531 20.72 4.61 17.16
CA ASP A 531 20.43 3.28 16.64
C ASP A 531 20.84 2.17 17.60
N ILE A 532 19.97 1.21 17.84
CA ILE A 532 20.30 0.02 18.63
C ILE A 532 21.35 -0.83 17.90
N PHE A 533 21.21 -0.94 16.58
CA PHE A 533 22.06 -1.76 15.72
C PHE A 533 23.06 -0.92 14.93
N ASP A 534 23.91 -0.16 15.63
CA ASP A 534 24.87 0.79 15.05
C ASP A 534 26.01 0.17 14.22
N ARG A 535 26.12 -1.17 14.22
CA ARG A 535 27.13 -1.91 13.43
C ARG A 535 26.54 -2.61 12.19
N LEU A 536 25.23 -2.41 11.94
CA LEU A 536 24.55 -3.05 10.81
C LEU A 536 24.23 -2.04 9.73
N THR A 537 24.67 -2.34 8.50
CA THR A 537 24.17 -1.72 7.30
C THR A 537 23.37 -2.77 6.52
N VAL A 538 22.22 -2.41 5.96
CA VAL A 538 21.34 -3.37 5.26
C VAL A 538 22.04 -4.06 4.10
N SER A 539 22.97 -3.39 3.44
CA SER A 539 23.78 -3.96 2.36
C SER A 539 24.75 -5.06 2.81
N CYS A 540 25.12 -5.09 4.10
CA CYS A 540 26.08 -6.07 4.65
C CYS A 540 25.43 -7.18 5.48
N SER A 541 24.10 -7.11 5.72
CA SER A 541 23.46 -7.90 6.76
C SER A 541 22.77 -9.16 6.29
N PHE A 542 22.48 -9.30 4.98
CA PHE A 542 21.64 -10.41 4.50
C PHE A 542 22.10 -10.98 3.15
#